data_2433d6fe0e31e3250828158fbcc06276
#
_entry.id   2433d6fe0e31e3250828158fbcc06276
#
_cell.length_a   1.000
_cell.length_b   1.000
_cell.length_c   1.000
_cell.angle_alpha   90.00
_cell.angle_beta   90.00
_cell.angle_gamma   90.00
#
_symmetry.space_group_name_H-M   'P 1'
#
loop_
_entity.id
_entity.type
_entity.pdbx_description
1 polymer ?
#
loop_
_entity_poly.entity_id
_entity_poly.type
_entity_poly.pdbx_seq_one_letter_code
_entity_poly.pdbx_strand_id
1 'polypeptide(L)'
;LQLGNHTYSHPDYHALSFEAFSQDVLKGEVITREILNRKGLSLTYFRHPFLHTGNSKEKNDSLNIFLSDHGYTIAPVTIDNEDYLFALAYKRAKDKGDITLMKKIGSDYLDYMESKLKYFERQADLLFGRQINQILLLHANLLNADYLDSLAKMFLKNNYEFVTMKEALED
;
A
#
# COMPACT_ATOMS: atom_id res chain seq x y z
N LEU A 1 14.17 4.41 2.68
CA LEU A 1 12.75 4.61 2.95
C LEU A 1 12.26 5.83 2.20
N GLN A 2 11.17 5.72 1.46
CA GLN A 2 10.58 6.83 0.69
C GLN A 2 9.22 7.19 1.31
N LEU A 3 8.93 8.50 1.45
CA LEU A 3 7.64 8.97 1.94
C LEU A 3 6.74 9.30 0.75
N GLY A 4 5.45 9.02 0.89
CA GLY A 4 4.38 9.39 -0.02
C GLY A 4 3.26 10.13 0.69
N ASN A 5 2.35 10.74 -0.08
CA ASN A 5 1.12 11.31 0.44
C ASN A 5 0.00 10.25 0.39
N HIS A 6 -0.80 10.20 1.45
CA HIS A 6 -1.94 9.29 1.58
C HIS A 6 -3.15 10.03 2.18
N THR A 7 -3.28 11.33 1.86
CA THR A 7 -4.23 12.29 2.40
C THR A 7 -3.98 12.63 3.88
N TYR A 8 -4.77 13.56 4.43
CA TYR A 8 -4.68 13.97 5.84
C TYR A 8 -5.52 13.08 6.76
N SER A 9 -6.76 12.81 6.38
CA SER A 9 -7.74 12.12 7.23
C SER A 9 -8.14 10.73 6.72
N HIS A 10 -7.49 10.23 5.66
CA HIS A 10 -7.78 8.95 5.03
C HIS A 10 -9.25 8.81 4.60
N PRO A 11 -9.81 9.78 3.86
CA PRO A 11 -11.21 9.76 3.48
C PRO A 11 -11.47 8.84 2.28
N ASP A 12 -12.72 8.35 2.17
CA ASP A 12 -13.16 7.60 1.00
C ASP A 12 -13.54 8.56 -0.14
N TYR A 13 -12.77 8.53 -1.23
CA TYR A 13 -13.04 9.34 -2.41
C TYR A 13 -14.34 8.96 -3.12
N HIS A 14 -14.84 7.74 -2.97
CA HIS A 14 -16.15 7.39 -3.50
C HIS A 14 -17.28 8.16 -2.83
N ALA A 15 -17.11 8.53 -1.55
CA ALA A 15 -18.11 9.21 -0.75
C ALA A 15 -17.99 10.75 -0.76
N LEU A 16 -16.85 11.31 -1.19
CA LEU A 16 -16.60 12.76 -1.16
C LEU A 16 -16.71 13.42 -2.53
N SER A 17 -16.92 14.74 -2.57
CA SER A 17 -16.70 15.54 -3.78
C SER A 17 -15.21 15.63 -4.11
N PHE A 18 -14.90 15.97 -5.36
CA PHE A 18 -13.53 16.21 -5.80
C PHE A 18 -12.86 17.34 -4.98
N GLU A 19 -13.56 18.43 -4.74
CA GLU A 19 -13.03 19.58 -4.00
C GLU A 19 -12.67 19.21 -2.55
N ALA A 20 -13.56 18.47 -1.86
CA ALA A 20 -13.31 18.05 -0.48
C ALA A 20 -12.12 17.09 -0.40
N PHE A 21 -12.02 16.15 -1.33
CA PHE A 21 -10.90 15.20 -1.37
C PHE A 21 -9.57 15.89 -1.71
N SER A 22 -9.56 16.79 -2.69
CA SER A 22 -8.36 17.54 -3.09
C SER A 22 -7.83 18.40 -1.94
N GLN A 23 -8.69 19.04 -1.16
CA GLN A 23 -8.26 19.76 0.04
C GLN A 23 -7.64 18.85 1.10
N ASP A 24 -8.14 17.63 1.26
CA ASP A 24 -7.57 16.67 2.19
C ASP A 24 -6.19 16.15 1.71
N VAL A 25 -6.00 15.98 0.40
CA VAL A 25 -4.68 15.70 -0.21
C VAL A 25 -3.69 16.82 0.10
N LEU A 26 -4.06 18.08 -0.17
CA LEU A 26 -3.19 19.24 0.07
C LEU A 26 -2.86 19.40 1.56
N LYS A 27 -3.81 19.16 2.44
CA LYS A 27 -3.57 19.19 3.88
C LYS A 27 -2.61 18.09 4.34
N GLY A 28 -2.70 16.90 3.73
CA GLY A 28 -1.85 15.73 4.05
C GLY A 28 -0.39 15.91 3.66
N GLU A 29 -0.09 16.74 2.66
CA GLU A 29 1.28 16.93 2.17
C GLU A 29 2.13 17.91 3.01
N VAL A 30 1.49 18.82 3.77
CA VAL A 30 2.17 19.98 4.38
C VAL A 30 3.40 19.56 5.19
N ILE A 31 3.20 18.71 6.20
CA ILE A 31 4.30 18.29 7.09
C ILE A 31 5.30 17.41 6.34
N THR A 32 4.82 16.52 5.47
CA THR A 32 5.69 15.61 4.72
C THR A 32 6.60 16.37 3.75
N ARG A 33 6.06 17.36 3.02
CA ARG A 33 6.87 18.24 2.15
C ARG A 33 7.90 19.04 2.95
N GLU A 34 7.52 19.60 4.10
CA GLU A 34 8.44 20.33 4.96
C GLU A 34 9.63 19.44 5.41
N ILE A 35 9.36 18.22 5.88
CA ILE A 35 10.39 17.27 6.32
C ILE A 35 11.32 16.89 5.16
N LEU A 36 10.75 16.58 4.00
CA LEU A 36 11.51 16.17 2.82
C LEU A 36 12.36 17.32 2.26
N ASN A 37 11.79 18.53 2.16
CA ASN A 37 12.50 19.71 1.67
C ASN A 37 13.74 20.05 2.52
N ARG A 38 13.67 19.90 3.85
CA ARG A 38 14.83 20.06 4.74
C ARG A 38 15.99 19.07 4.44
N LYS A 39 15.68 17.98 3.73
CA LYS A 39 16.64 16.94 3.33
C LYS A 39 17.00 17.00 1.84
N GLY A 40 16.53 18.00 1.09
CA GLY A 40 16.71 18.10 -0.35
C GLY A 40 15.97 17.00 -1.14
N LEU A 41 14.90 16.44 -0.57
CA LEU A 41 14.08 15.39 -1.17
C LEU A 41 12.70 15.94 -1.56
N SER A 42 12.06 15.29 -2.54
CA SER A 42 10.73 15.65 -3.03
C SER A 42 9.68 14.64 -2.59
N LEU A 43 8.46 15.12 -2.36
CA LEU A 43 7.28 14.29 -2.17
C LEU A 43 6.68 13.97 -3.55
N THR A 44 6.92 12.74 -4.02
CA THR A 44 6.61 12.35 -5.40
C THR A 44 5.41 11.42 -5.50
N TYR A 45 5.19 10.55 -4.51
CA TYR A 45 4.22 9.49 -4.63
C TYR A 45 2.94 9.79 -3.86
N PHE A 46 1.81 9.39 -4.48
CA PHE A 46 0.49 9.41 -3.87
C PHE A 46 -0.13 8.01 -3.93
N ARG A 47 -0.76 7.58 -2.84
CA ARG A 47 -1.60 6.37 -2.81
C ARG A 47 -3.01 6.72 -2.38
N HIS A 48 -3.98 6.19 -3.10
CA HIS A 48 -5.39 6.41 -2.80
C HIS A 48 -5.79 5.68 -1.52
N PRO A 49 -6.44 6.34 -0.53
CA PRO A 49 -7.13 5.67 0.55
C PRO A 49 -8.13 4.64 0.02
N PHE A 50 -8.21 3.48 0.66
CA PHE A 50 -9.05 2.33 0.26
C PHE A 50 -8.80 1.83 -1.17
N LEU A 51 -7.74 2.30 -1.85
CA LEU A 51 -7.49 2.12 -3.28
C LEU A 51 -8.62 2.69 -4.17
N HIS A 52 -9.46 3.56 -3.63
CA HIS A 52 -10.60 4.17 -4.32
C HIS A 52 -10.15 5.35 -5.19
N THR A 53 -10.25 5.20 -6.50
CA THR A 53 -9.82 6.20 -7.50
C THR A 53 -10.95 7.10 -7.99
N GLY A 54 -12.16 6.94 -7.47
CA GLY A 54 -13.40 7.58 -7.92
C GLY A 54 -14.40 6.56 -8.44
N ASN A 55 -15.69 6.82 -8.24
CA ASN A 55 -16.79 5.95 -8.65
C ASN A 55 -17.41 6.33 -10.00
N SER A 56 -16.76 7.23 -10.74
CA SER A 56 -17.08 7.55 -12.14
C SER A 56 -15.80 7.91 -12.89
N LYS A 57 -15.86 7.87 -14.23
CA LYS A 57 -14.74 8.25 -15.08
C LYS A 57 -14.35 9.72 -14.84
N GLU A 58 -15.32 10.61 -14.74
CA GLU A 58 -15.10 12.04 -14.53
C GLU A 58 -14.37 12.31 -13.20
N LYS A 59 -14.78 11.62 -12.12
CA LYS A 59 -14.08 11.73 -10.83
C LYS A 59 -12.65 11.21 -10.90
N ASN A 60 -12.44 10.07 -11.55
CA ASN A 60 -11.11 9.51 -11.74
C ASN A 60 -10.22 10.44 -12.55
N ASP A 61 -10.69 10.92 -13.71
CA ASP A 61 -9.94 11.81 -14.59
C ASP A 61 -9.58 13.12 -13.88
N SER A 62 -10.54 13.73 -13.16
CA SER A 62 -10.31 14.98 -12.41
C SER A 62 -9.23 14.81 -11.33
N LEU A 63 -9.26 13.70 -10.59
CA LEU A 63 -8.26 13.43 -9.56
C LEU A 63 -6.88 13.15 -10.17
N ASN A 64 -6.82 12.41 -11.28
CA ASN A 64 -5.55 12.11 -11.96
C ASN A 64 -4.88 13.37 -12.49
N ILE A 65 -5.66 14.29 -13.09
CA ILE A 65 -5.16 15.58 -13.55
C ILE A 65 -4.64 16.38 -12.35
N PHE A 66 -5.44 16.51 -11.29
CA PHE A 66 -5.05 17.23 -10.09
C PHE A 66 -3.74 16.68 -9.47
N LEU A 67 -3.63 15.37 -9.33
CA LEU A 67 -2.42 14.74 -8.77
C LEU A 67 -1.20 15.00 -9.65
N SER A 68 -1.35 14.89 -10.97
CA SER A 68 -0.28 15.19 -11.94
C SER A 68 0.16 16.66 -11.85
N ASP A 69 -0.77 17.61 -11.82
CA ASP A 69 -0.49 19.06 -11.72
C ASP A 69 0.23 19.44 -10.42
N HIS A 70 0.03 18.62 -9.34
CA HIS A 70 0.74 18.79 -8.06
C HIS A 70 2.02 17.96 -7.96
N GLY A 71 2.49 17.39 -9.08
CA GLY A 71 3.76 16.65 -9.18
C GLY A 71 3.72 15.25 -8.54
N TYR A 72 2.52 14.65 -8.40
CA TYR A 72 2.39 13.30 -7.89
C TYR A 72 2.43 12.24 -9.00
N THR A 73 3.17 11.18 -8.72
CA THR A 73 3.06 9.89 -9.40
C THR A 73 2.21 8.96 -8.52
N ILE A 74 1.21 8.32 -9.12
CA ILE A 74 0.39 7.35 -8.39
C ILE A 74 1.23 6.12 -8.06
N ALA A 75 1.23 5.70 -6.79
CA ALA A 75 1.80 4.45 -6.33
C ALA A 75 0.69 3.38 -6.31
N PRO A 76 0.53 2.58 -7.38
CA PRO A 76 -0.51 1.57 -7.47
C PRO A 76 -0.24 0.43 -6.50
N VAL A 77 -1.21 -0.48 -6.40
CA VAL A 77 -1.07 -1.76 -5.70
C VAL A 77 -1.38 -2.87 -6.70
N THR A 78 -0.51 -3.86 -6.78
CA THR A 78 -0.72 -5.04 -7.62
C THR A 78 -0.93 -6.32 -6.80
N ILE A 79 -0.46 -6.32 -5.54
CA ILE A 79 -0.78 -7.38 -4.56
C ILE A 79 -1.57 -6.74 -3.42
N ASP A 80 -2.89 -6.84 -3.52
CA ASP A 80 -3.82 -6.44 -2.46
C ASP A 80 -4.09 -7.61 -1.51
N ASN A 81 -4.32 -7.30 -0.22
CA ASN A 81 -4.49 -8.29 0.82
C ASN A 81 -5.23 -7.73 2.05
N GLU A 82 -5.58 -8.61 2.97
CA GLU A 82 -6.34 -8.30 4.18
C GLU A 82 -5.46 -8.35 5.45
N ASP A 83 -4.22 -7.85 5.39
CA ASP A 83 -3.28 -7.86 6.52
C ASP A 83 -3.85 -7.22 7.79
N TYR A 84 -4.71 -6.22 7.63
CA TYR A 84 -5.37 -5.53 8.74
C TYR A 84 -6.32 -6.43 9.55
N LEU A 85 -6.96 -7.45 8.94
CA LEU A 85 -7.78 -8.42 9.65
C LEU A 85 -6.92 -9.35 10.52
N PHE A 86 -5.80 -9.84 9.96
CA PHE A 86 -4.82 -10.61 10.71
C PHE A 86 -4.21 -9.78 11.84
N ALA A 87 -3.87 -8.51 11.58
CA ALA A 87 -3.32 -7.60 12.58
C ALA A 87 -4.29 -7.36 13.73
N LEU A 88 -5.59 -7.21 13.45
CA LEU A 88 -6.62 -7.06 14.48
C LEU A 88 -6.69 -8.32 15.36
N ALA A 89 -6.69 -9.52 14.77
CA ALA A 89 -6.70 -10.78 15.49
C ALA A 89 -5.43 -10.95 16.33
N TYR A 90 -4.27 -10.63 15.75
CA TYR A 90 -2.97 -10.69 16.41
C TYR A 90 -2.89 -9.76 17.62
N LYS A 91 -3.35 -8.52 17.46
CA LYS A 91 -3.43 -7.57 18.58
C LYS A 91 -4.31 -8.08 19.70
N ARG A 92 -5.49 -8.65 19.39
CA ARG A 92 -6.40 -9.23 20.41
C ARG A 92 -5.78 -10.40 21.16
N ALA A 93 -5.02 -11.26 20.48
CA ALA A 93 -4.28 -12.35 21.11
C ALA A 93 -3.19 -11.80 22.04
N LYS A 94 -2.45 -10.78 21.61
CA LYS A 94 -1.44 -10.09 22.41
C LYS A 94 -2.04 -9.46 23.67
N ASP A 95 -3.15 -8.74 23.53
CA ASP A 95 -3.82 -8.07 24.66
C ASP A 95 -4.28 -9.09 25.75
N LYS A 96 -4.52 -10.36 25.35
CA LYS A 96 -4.85 -11.47 26.25
C LYS A 96 -3.61 -12.25 26.75
N GLY A 97 -2.42 -11.93 26.27
CA GLY A 97 -1.20 -12.68 26.59
C GLY A 97 -1.14 -14.08 25.96
N ASP A 98 -1.97 -14.37 24.94
CA ASP A 98 -2.03 -15.68 24.27
C ASP A 98 -0.94 -15.80 23.20
N ILE A 99 0.27 -16.14 23.64
CA ILE A 99 1.44 -16.31 22.78
C ILE A 99 1.24 -17.44 21.76
N THR A 100 0.53 -18.50 22.14
CA THR A 100 0.28 -19.63 21.23
C THR A 100 -0.60 -19.20 20.07
N LEU A 101 -1.68 -18.47 20.34
CA LEU A 101 -2.55 -17.92 19.32
C LEU A 101 -1.83 -16.86 18.45
N MET A 102 -1.00 -15.99 19.05
CA MET A 102 -0.18 -15.05 18.27
C MET A 102 0.69 -15.77 17.25
N LYS A 103 1.42 -16.83 17.67
CA LYS A 103 2.27 -17.61 16.74
C LYS A 103 1.45 -18.26 15.63
N LYS A 104 0.28 -18.80 15.97
CA LYS A 104 -0.61 -19.42 14.98
C LYS A 104 -1.08 -18.38 13.96
N ILE A 105 -1.57 -17.21 14.42
CA ILE A 105 -2.02 -16.12 13.51
C ILE A 105 -0.88 -15.67 12.60
N GLY A 106 0.35 -15.54 13.12
CA GLY A 106 1.50 -15.16 12.32
C GLY A 106 1.86 -16.19 11.24
N SER A 107 1.77 -17.49 11.57
CA SER A 107 1.96 -18.56 10.58
C SER A 107 0.87 -18.52 9.50
N ASP A 108 -0.39 -18.48 9.92
CA ASP A 108 -1.54 -18.42 9.00
C ASP A 108 -1.47 -17.17 8.09
N TYR A 109 -0.95 -16.05 8.62
CA TYR A 109 -0.71 -14.82 7.86
C TYR A 109 0.35 -15.03 6.76
N LEU A 110 1.47 -15.67 7.06
CA LEU A 110 2.50 -15.93 6.04
C LEU A 110 1.99 -16.86 4.93
N ASP A 111 1.26 -17.91 5.27
CA ASP A 111 0.64 -18.83 4.31
C ASP A 111 -0.39 -18.10 3.44
N TYR A 112 -1.20 -17.21 4.05
CA TYR A 112 -2.13 -16.36 3.33
C TYR A 112 -1.42 -15.42 2.35
N MET A 113 -0.34 -14.75 2.77
CA MET A 113 0.42 -13.83 1.92
C MET A 113 1.09 -14.55 0.76
N GLU A 114 1.62 -15.76 0.96
CA GLU A 114 2.15 -16.57 -0.14
C GLU A 114 1.03 -16.98 -1.12
N SER A 115 -0.15 -17.32 -0.63
CA SER A 115 -1.30 -17.61 -1.49
C SER A 115 -1.75 -16.41 -2.32
N LYS A 116 -1.72 -15.20 -1.74
CA LYS A 116 -2.00 -13.94 -2.44
C LYS A 116 -0.96 -13.65 -3.52
N LEU A 117 0.33 -13.82 -3.21
CA LEU A 117 1.39 -13.71 -4.21
C LEU A 117 1.08 -14.61 -5.42
N LYS A 118 0.85 -15.91 -5.20
CA LYS A 118 0.54 -16.86 -6.26
C LYS A 118 -0.75 -16.54 -7.03
N TYR A 119 -1.72 -15.97 -6.35
CA TYR A 119 -2.94 -15.50 -7.01
C TYR A 119 -2.64 -14.35 -7.98
N PHE A 120 -1.92 -13.31 -7.54
CA PHE A 120 -1.64 -12.13 -8.38
C PHE A 120 -0.62 -12.43 -9.49
N GLU A 121 0.32 -13.36 -9.30
CA GLU A 121 1.15 -13.89 -10.39
C GLU A 121 0.28 -14.47 -11.52
N ARG A 122 -0.71 -15.32 -11.17
CA ARG A 122 -1.64 -15.86 -12.17
C ARG A 122 -2.49 -14.78 -12.83
N GLN A 123 -2.92 -13.75 -12.08
CA GLN A 123 -3.65 -12.63 -12.67
C GLN A 123 -2.79 -11.84 -13.66
N ALA A 124 -1.50 -11.62 -13.35
CA ALA A 124 -0.57 -10.96 -14.25
C ALA A 124 -0.42 -11.76 -15.57
N ASP A 125 -0.22 -13.06 -15.50
CA ASP A 125 -0.15 -13.92 -16.68
C ASP A 125 -1.43 -13.88 -17.51
N LEU A 126 -2.61 -13.90 -16.87
CA LEU A 126 -3.89 -13.87 -17.56
C LEU A 126 -4.18 -12.53 -18.24
N LEU A 127 -3.78 -11.41 -17.62
CA LEU A 127 -4.09 -10.05 -18.10
C LEU A 127 -3.04 -9.54 -19.09
N PHE A 128 -1.78 -9.86 -18.87
CA PHE A 128 -0.65 -9.28 -19.60
C PHE A 128 0.14 -10.31 -20.42
N GLY A 129 -0.11 -11.61 -20.24
CA GLY A 129 0.67 -12.68 -20.85
C GLY A 129 2.12 -12.76 -20.36
N ARG A 130 2.44 -12.11 -19.24
CA ARG A 130 3.76 -12.07 -18.61
C ARG A 130 3.66 -11.72 -17.13
N GLN A 131 4.73 -11.97 -16.39
CA GLN A 131 4.90 -11.41 -15.05
C GLN A 131 5.22 -9.91 -15.13
N ILE A 132 4.80 -9.18 -14.11
CA ILE A 132 5.02 -7.75 -13.95
C ILE A 132 5.75 -7.47 -12.64
N ASN A 133 6.34 -6.28 -12.50
CA ASN A 133 6.81 -5.80 -11.22
C ASN A 133 5.65 -5.66 -10.24
N GLN A 134 5.75 -6.30 -9.07
CA GLN A 134 4.66 -6.34 -8.09
C GLN A 134 4.84 -5.26 -7.03
N ILE A 135 3.74 -4.61 -6.67
CA ILE A 135 3.68 -3.59 -5.62
C ILE A 135 2.73 -4.09 -4.53
N LEU A 136 3.32 -4.50 -3.41
CA LEU A 136 2.60 -5.04 -2.27
C LEU A 136 2.04 -3.91 -1.39
N LEU A 137 0.77 -4.02 -1.01
CA LEU A 137 0.17 -3.22 0.06
C LEU A 137 0.48 -3.85 1.42
N LEU A 138 0.95 -3.04 2.35
CA LEU A 138 1.08 -3.40 3.77
C LEU A 138 0.72 -2.19 4.64
N HIS A 139 0.10 -2.45 5.78
CA HIS A 139 -0.17 -1.44 6.80
C HIS A 139 0.88 -1.46 7.90
N ALA A 140 1.23 -0.29 8.44
CA ALA A 140 2.11 -0.18 9.60
C ALA A 140 1.37 -0.64 10.87
N ASN A 141 1.51 -1.92 11.21
CA ASN A 141 0.88 -2.55 12.37
C ASN A 141 1.84 -3.51 13.08
N LEU A 142 1.42 -4.00 14.25
CA LEU A 142 2.26 -4.85 15.08
C LEU A 142 2.59 -6.20 14.43
N LEU A 143 1.62 -6.83 13.75
CA LEU A 143 1.83 -8.10 13.05
C LEU A 143 2.92 -7.94 11.98
N ASN A 144 2.80 -6.91 11.15
CA ASN A 144 3.79 -6.63 10.12
C ASN A 144 5.16 -6.28 10.72
N ALA A 145 5.22 -5.57 11.85
CA ALA A 145 6.49 -5.32 12.53
C ALA A 145 7.17 -6.62 13.00
N ASP A 146 6.39 -7.55 13.57
CA ASP A 146 6.92 -8.81 14.11
C ASP A 146 7.26 -9.85 13.01
N TYR A 147 6.58 -9.79 11.85
CA TYR A 147 6.71 -10.80 10.78
C TYR A 147 7.31 -10.28 9.47
N LEU A 148 7.74 -9.01 9.39
CA LEU A 148 8.30 -8.42 8.16
C LEU A 148 9.49 -9.21 7.62
N ASP A 149 10.40 -9.65 8.49
CA ASP A 149 11.57 -10.44 8.10
C ASP A 149 11.15 -11.81 7.49
N SER A 150 10.17 -12.47 8.10
CA SER A 150 9.65 -13.75 7.59
C SER A 150 8.91 -13.56 6.26
N LEU A 151 8.15 -12.49 6.13
CA LEU A 151 7.46 -12.12 4.89
C LEU A 151 8.48 -11.82 3.78
N ALA A 152 9.52 -11.04 4.07
CA ALA A 152 10.58 -10.75 3.11
C ALA A 152 11.30 -12.03 2.65
N LYS A 153 11.62 -12.94 3.57
CA LYS A 153 12.20 -14.25 3.23
C LYS A 153 11.29 -15.11 2.35
N MET A 154 9.98 -15.04 2.56
CA MET A 154 9.00 -15.73 1.70
C MET A 154 9.07 -15.20 0.27
N PHE A 155 9.14 -13.87 0.06
CA PHE A 155 9.28 -13.28 -1.27
C PHE A 155 10.61 -13.68 -1.93
N LEU A 156 11.73 -13.60 -1.20
CA LEU A 156 13.05 -14.03 -1.70
C LEU A 156 13.07 -15.51 -2.11
N LYS A 157 12.42 -16.39 -1.33
CA LYS A 157 12.27 -17.82 -1.66
C LYS A 157 11.45 -18.05 -2.94
N ASN A 158 10.54 -17.13 -3.26
CA ASN A 158 9.76 -17.13 -4.50
C ASN A 158 10.45 -16.36 -5.64
N ASN A 159 11.77 -16.13 -5.55
CA ASN A 159 12.62 -15.47 -6.55
C ASN A 159 12.28 -13.99 -6.81
N TYR A 160 11.74 -13.30 -5.81
CA TYR A 160 11.55 -11.85 -5.88
C TYR A 160 12.80 -11.12 -5.37
N GLU A 161 13.06 -9.98 -5.95
CA GLU A 161 14.01 -8.98 -5.47
C GLU A 161 13.25 -7.73 -5.03
N PHE A 162 13.79 -7.03 -4.02
CA PHE A 162 13.20 -5.77 -3.56
C PHE A 162 13.82 -4.61 -4.31
N VAL A 163 12.99 -3.84 -4.98
CA VAL A 163 13.38 -2.68 -5.78
C VAL A 163 12.73 -1.40 -5.26
N THR A 164 13.17 -0.26 -5.75
CA THR A 164 12.52 1.03 -5.44
C THR A 164 11.16 1.13 -6.14
N MET A 165 10.28 2.03 -5.64
CA MET A 165 9.01 2.32 -6.32
C MET A 165 9.24 2.81 -7.75
N LYS A 166 10.31 3.59 -7.99
CA LYS A 166 10.66 4.06 -9.32
C LYS A 166 10.93 2.89 -10.26
N GLU A 167 11.79 1.96 -9.87
CA GLU A 167 12.11 0.77 -10.67
C GLU A 167 10.87 -0.12 -10.88
N ALA A 168 10.01 -0.25 -9.85
CA ALA A 168 8.77 -1.02 -9.98
C ALA A 168 7.78 -0.43 -11.00
N LEU A 169 7.83 0.88 -11.25
CA LEU A 169 6.95 1.58 -12.20
C LEU A 169 7.55 1.69 -13.61
N GLU A 170 8.77 1.22 -13.85
CA GLU A 170 9.42 1.20 -15.17
C GLU A 170 9.06 -0.05 -16.00
N ASP A 171 8.14 -0.91 -15.53
CA ASP A 171 7.72 -2.16 -16.18
C ASP A 171 6.77 -1.96 -17.39
#